data_bb9c06e546667cf719a0a80529df89c5
#
_entry.id   bb9c06e546667cf719a0a80529df89c5
#
_cell.length_a   1.000
_cell.length_b   1.000
_cell.length_c   1.000
_cell.angle_alpha   90.00
_cell.angle_beta   90.00
_cell.angle_gamma   90.00
#
_symmetry.space_group_name_H-M   'P 1'
#
loop_
_entity.id
_entity.type
_entity.pdbx_description
1 polymer ?
#
loop_
_entity_poly.entity_id
_entity_poly.type
_entity_poly.pdbx_seq_one_letter_code
_entity_poly.pdbx_strand_id
1 'polypeptide(L)'
;MSKEAVRRIGLQFDDNTLVPFLFGEHDSHLAILEEELDVEITARGNEVVVTGPKLKLKMAQTVFDVLWDRLCNGLGVEEGDVRAALQVAMSPLDSSTRGLAVSALKERPLKVKAQNKAITPRTPKQAEYLEAIRTHNLVFGLGPAGTGKTFLAVAKAVEMMQAGEIDRLILCRPAVEAGERLGFLPGTMQEKIDPYLRPIYDALHDMMQPEQIAKRLADGTIEIAPLAFMRGRTLNNAMVLLDEAQNTTVTQMKMILTRIGERSRMVVTGDLSQTDLPGGMVSGLRDALDVLKDVKDVAFVSFAEADVVRSRVVKNIVAAYDRRDKKGKTP
;
A
#
# COMPACT_ATOMS: atom_id res chain seq x y z
N MET A 1 34.84 3.95 -22.58
CA MET A 1 33.86 3.21 -21.72
C MET A 1 34.52 1.86 -21.41
N SER A 2 34.94 1.67 -20.16
CA SER A 2 35.57 0.41 -19.70
C SER A 2 34.48 -0.68 -19.71
N LYS A 3 34.70 -1.77 -20.47
CA LYS A 3 33.85 -2.96 -20.41
C LYS A 3 33.98 -3.53 -18.99
N GLU A 4 32.95 -3.38 -18.16
CA GLU A 4 32.91 -4.09 -16.87
C GLU A 4 33.04 -5.58 -17.12
N ALA A 5 33.91 -6.23 -16.37
CA ALA A 5 34.15 -7.67 -16.51
C ALA A 5 32.88 -8.44 -16.16
N VAL A 6 32.35 -9.17 -17.12
CA VAL A 6 31.20 -10.10 -16.91
C VAL A 6 31.65 -11.18 -15.95
N ARG A 7 30.87 -11.40 -14.91
CA ARG A 7 31.09 -12.42 -13.87
C ARG A 7 29.90 -13.35 -13.79
N ARG A 8 30.05 -14.44 -13.06
CA ARG A 8 28.99 -15.41 -12.79
C ARG A 8 28.87 -15.64 -11.28
N ILE A 9 27.64 -15.83 -10.82
CA ILE A 9 27.33 -16.35 -9.49
C ILE A 9 26.42 -17.55 -9.65
N GLY A 10 26.64 -18.60 -8.85
CA GLY A 10 25.73 -19.74 -8.70
C GLY A 10 24.94 -19.59 -7.41
N LEU A 11 23.64 -19.80 -7.48
CA LEU A 11 22.72 -19.84 -6.35
C LEU A 11 22.11 -21.25 -6.31
N GLN A 12 22.00 -21.83 -5.13
CA GLN A 12 21.40 -23.15 -4.90
C GLN A 12 20.29 -23.05 -3.87
N PHE A 13 19.17 -23.70 -4.14
CA PHE A 13 17.98 -23.69 -3.30
C PHE A 13 17.70 -25.08 -2.74
N ASP A 14 17.48 -25.18 -1.43
CA ASP A 14 17.46 -26.48 -0.73
C ASP A 14 16.15 -27.27 -0.88
N ASP A 15 15.06 -26.61 -1.32
CA ASP A 15 13.75 -27.24 -1.46
C ASP A 15 13.23 -27.19 -2.90
N ASN A 16 13.32 -28.31 -3.60
CA ASN A 16 12.85 -28.45 -4.98
C ASN A 16 11.34 -28.22 -5.15
N THR A 17 10.55 -28.35 -4.10
CA THR A 17 9.09 -28.17 -4.17
C THR A 17 8.72 -26.68 -4.24
N LEU A 18 9.58 -25.79 -3.73
CA LEU A 18 9.40 -24.35 -3.75
C LEU A 18 9.98 -23.66 -5.00
N VAL A 19 10.93 -24.32 -5.68
CA VAL A 19 11.61 -23.74 -6.85
C VAL A 19 10.66 -23.33 -7.98
N PRO A 20 9.62 -24.09 -8.35
CA PRO A 20 8.67 -23.65 -9.38
C PRO A 20 7.94 -22.34 -9.02
N PHE A 21 7.67 -22.10 -7.74
CA PHE A 21 7.06 -20.84 -7.28
C PHE A 21 8.05 -19.69 -7.29
N LEU A 22 9.35 -19.96 -7.10
CA LEU A 22 10.41 -18.95 -7.24
C LEU A 22 10.54 -18.49 -8.68
N PHE A 23 10.49 -19.41 -9.64
CA PHE A 23 10.67 -19.09 -11.06
C PHE A 23 9.39 -18.54 -11.72
N GLY A 24 8.21 -18.85 -11.14
CA GLY A 24 6.90 -18.48 -11.69
C GLY A 24 6.50 -19.36 -12.87
N GLU A 25 5.26 -19.19 -13.34
CA GLU A 25 4.78 -19.91 -14.51
C GLU A 25 5.63 -19.58 -15.75
N HIS A 26 6.14 -20.62 -16.42
CA HIS A 26 7.00 -20.47 -17.61
C HIS A 26 8.22 -19.58 -17.37
N ASP A 27 8.82 -19.65 -16.17
CA ASP A 27 9.99 -18.85 -15.77
C ASP A 27 9.77 -17.33 -15.83
N SER A 28 8.51 -16.88 -15.71
CA SER A 28 8.12 -15.47 -15.82
C SER A 28 8.85 -14.56 -14.83
N HIS A 29 9.14 -15.05 -13.62
CA HIS A 29 9.91 -14.28 -12.63
C HIS A 29 11.37 -14.11 -13.03
N LEU A 30 11.98 -15.13 -13.64
CA LEU A 30 13.34 -15.04 -14.13
C LEU A 30 13.45 -14.05 -15.30
N ALA A 31 12.49 -14.10 -16.24
CA ALA A 31 12.42 -13.14 -17.34
C ALA A 31 12.31 -11.68 -16.87
N ILE A 32 11.54 -11.41 -15.80
CA ILE A 32 11.47 -10.07 -15.19
C ILE A 32 12.83 -9.65 -14.65
N LEU A 33 13.55 -10.56 -13.97
CA LEU A 33 14.88 -10.27 -13.43
C LEU A 33 15.90 -9.98 -14.52
N GLU A 34 15.90 -10.77 -15.60
CA GLU A 34 16.79 -10.58 -16.75
C GLU A 34 16.56 -9.22 -17.40
N GLU A 35 15.30 -8.86 -17.66
CA GLU A 35 14.92 -7.60 -18.28
C GLU A 35 15.28 -6.38 -17.43
N GLU A 36 14.93 -6.40 -16.13
CA GLU A 36 15.11 -5.24 -15.25
C GLU A 36 16.56 -5.03 -14.79
N LEU A 37 17.31 -6.12 -14.62
CA LEU A 37 18.73 -6.06 -14.23
C LEU A 37 19.70 -6.10 -15.43
N ASP A 38 19.22 -6.46 -16.63
CA ASP A 38 20.05 -6.67 -17.82
C ASP A 38 21.19 -7.67 -17.51
N VAL A 39 20.79 -8.87 -17.06
CA VAL A 39 21.62 -10.03 -16.74
C VAL A 39 21.10 -11.23 -17.49
N GLU A 40 21.92 -12.27 -17.63
CA GLU A 40 21.51 -13.57 -18.19
C GLU A 40 21.34 -14.57 -17.05
N ILE A 41 20.19 -15.26 -17.00
CA ILE A 41 19.85 -16.24 -15.95
C ILE A 41 19.64 -17.61 -16.58
N THR A 42 20.36 -18.62 -16.10
CA THR A 42 20.17 -20.00 -16.50
C THR A 42 19.80 -20.83 -15.28
N ALA A 43 18.64 -21.47 -15.31
CA ALA A 43 18.17 -22.34 -14.24
C ALA A 43 18.25 -23.83 -14.67
N ARG A 44 18.72 -24.68 -13.76
CA ARG A 44 18.71 -26.15 -13.94
C ARG A 44 18.35 -26.82 -12.61
N GLY A 45 17.13 -27.32 -12.53
CA GLY A 45 16.59 -27.86 -11.27
C GLY A 45 16.56 -26.78 -10.18
N ASN A 46 17.28 -26.97 -9.10
CA ASN A 46 17.40 -26.03 -7.98
C ASN A 46 18.65 -25.14 -8.04
N GLU A 47 19.39 -25.17 -9.12
CA GLU A 47 20.56 -24.32 -9.34
C GLU A 47 20.24 -23.21 -10.33
N VAL A 48 20.62 -21.99 -9.99
CA VAL A 48 20.47 -20.79 -10.82
C VAL A 48 21.84 -20.15 -11.01
N VAL A 49 22.23 -19.95 -12.25
CA VAL A 49 23.46 -19.24 -12.61
C VAL A 49 23.08 -17.88 -13.19
N VAL A 50 23.56 -16.81 -12.57
CA VAL A 50 23.37 -15.44 -13.06
C VAL A 50 24.69 -14.90 -13.60
N THR A 51 24.67 -14.37 -14.83
CA THR A 51 25.82 -13.81 -15.54
C THR A 51 25.62 -12.32 -15.79
N GLY A 52 26.58 -11.49 -15.41
CA GLY A 52 26.47 -10.03 -15.61
C GLY A 52 27.53 -9.21 -14.89
N PRO A 53 27.38 -7.86 -14.85
CA PRO A 53 28.25 -6.97 -14.09
C PRO A 53 28.16 -7.22 -12.59
N LYS A 54 29.27 -7.04 -11.85
CA LYS A 54 29.36 -7.32 -10.40
C LYS A 54 28.25 -6.69 -9.56
N LEU A 55 27.88 -5.45 -9.85
CA LEU A 55 26.83 -4.74 -9.12
C LEU A 55 25.46 -5.38 -9.34
N LYS A 56 25.15 -5.73 -10.60
CA LYS A 56 23.88 -6.37 -10.98
C LYS A 56 23.75 -7.77 -10.42
N LEU A 57 24.84 -8.53 -10.33
CA LEU A 57 24.88 -9.83 -9.68
C LEU A 57 24.52 -9.76 -8.19
N LYS A 58 25.02 -8.72 -7.47
CA LYS A 58 24.64 -8.49 -6.07
C LYS A 58 23.14 -8.15 -5.92
N MET A 59 22.63 -7.36 -6.86
CA MET A 59 21.17 -7.04 -6.87
C MET A 59 20.35 -8.30 -7.11
N ALA A 60 20.70 -9.12 -8.10
CA ALA A 60 20.04 -10.38 -8.38
C ALA A 60 20.08 -11.32 -7.17
N GLN A 61 21.24 -11.48 -6.52
CA GLN A 61 21.36 -12.27 -5.29
C GLN A 61 20.41 -11.76 -4.19
N THR A 62 20.37 -10.45 -3.93
CA THR A 62 19.45 -9.88 -2.93
C THR A 62 18.00 -10.19 -3.25
N VAL A 63 17.60 -10.12 -4.53
CA VAL A 63 16.22 -10.44 -4.93
C VAL A 63 15.92 -11.91 -4.68
N PHE A 64 16.79 -12.83 -5.12
CA PHE A 64 16.60 -14.26 -4.87
C PHE A 64 16.55 -14.58 -3.38
N ASP A 65 17.41 -13.98 -2.55
CA ASP A 65 17.42 -14.17 -1.10
C ASP A 65 16.09 -13.74 -0.46
N VAL A 66 15.51 -12.60 -0.90
CA VAL A 66 14.22 -12.10 -0.41
C VAL A 66 13.08 -13.03 -0.82
N LEU A 67 13.04 -13.42 -2.10
CA LEU A 67 11.96 -14.25 -2.63
C LEU A 67 12.00 -15.67 -2.06
N TRP A 68 13.20 -16.24 -1.91
CA TRP A 68 13.39 -17.54 -1.30
C TRP A 68 12.95 -17.58 0.16
N ASP A 69 13.35 -16.57 0.93
CA ASP A 69 12.96 -16.44 2.33
C ASP A 69 11.42 -16.34 2.50
N ARG A 70 10.74 -15.64 1.58
CA ARG A 70 9.27 -15.62 1.54
C ARG A 70 8.67 -17.00 1.35
N LEU A 71 9.17 -17.77 0.38
CA LEU A 71 8.71 -19.13 0.11
C LEU A 71 8.96 -20.07 1.29
N CYS A 72 10.14 -20.01 1.92
CA CYS A 72 10.46 -20.78 3.12
C CYS A 72 9.54 -20.46 4.31
N ASN A 73 9.01 -19.23 4.37
CA ASN A 73 8.02 -18.82 5.37
C ASN A 73 6.56 -19.14 4.97
N GLY A 74 6.35 -19.92 3.90
CA GLY A 74 5.03 -20.35 3.43
C GLY A 74 4.24 -19.24 2.70
N LEU A 75 4.93 -18.21 2.21
CA LEU A 75 4.34 -17.11 1.44
C LEU A 75 4.49 -17.38 -0.06
N GLY A 76 3.44 -17.10 -0.83
CA GLY A 76 3.54 -17.14 -2.28
C GLY A 76 4.44 -16.02 -2.84
N VAL A 77 4.94 -16.22 -4.04
CA VAL A 77 5.65 -15.21 -4.82
C VAL A 77 4.83 -14.93 -6.09
N GLU A 78 4.45 -13.69 -6.28
CA GLU A 78 3.79 -13.18 -7.49
C GLU A 78 4.73 -12.18 -8.19
N GLU A 79 4.46 -11.82 -9.45
CA GLU A 79 5.24 -10.79 -10.17
C GLU A 79 5.41 -9.48 -9.39
N GLY A 80 4.37 -9.08 -8.63
CA GLY A 80 4.42 -7.89 -7.78
C GLY A 80 5.48 -7.97 -6.69
N ASP A 81 5.74 -9.16 -6.14
CA ASP A 81 6.76 -9.41 -5.11
C ASP A 81 8.17 -9.38 -5.72
N VAL A 82 8.33 -9.94 -6.93
CA VAL A 82 9.59 -9.86 -7.70
C VAL A 82 9.96 -8.41 -7.98
N ARG A 83 9.01 -7.60 -8.44
CA ARG A 83 9.23 -6.17 -8.72
C ARG A 83 9.53 -5.37 -7.46
N ALA A 84 8.89 -5.71 -6.33
CA ALA A 84 9.18 -5.10 -5.04
C ALA A 84 10.62 -5.39 -4.57
N ALA A 85 11.04 -6.65 -4.65
CA ALA A 85 12.40 -7.05 -4.30
C ALA A 85 13.44 -6.39 -5.20
N LEU A 86 13.18 -6.28 -6.52
CA LEU A 86 13.99 -5.54 -7.48
C LEU A 86 14.12 -4.07 -7.11
N GLN A 87 13.02 -3.41 -6.77
CA GLN A 87 13.01 -1.99 -6.38
C GLN A 87 13.91 -1.73 -5.17
N VAL A 88 13.87 -2.60 -4.16
CA VAL A 88 14.74 -2.50 -2.98
C VAL A 88 16.20 -2.76 -3.36
N ALA A 89 16.47 -3.78 -4.18
CA ALA A 89 17.84 -4.12 -4.61
C ALA A 89 18.48 -3.02 -5.46
N MET A 90 17.69 -2.35 -6.32
CA MET A 90 18.14 -1.27 -7.20
C MET A 90 18.16 0.11 -6.54
N SER A 91 17.57 0.26 -5.36
CA SER A 91 17.51 1.54 -4.65
C SER A 91 18.93 2.05 -4.31
N PRO A 92 19.21 3.38 -4.43
CA PRO A 92 20.50 3.98 -4.09
C PRO A 92 20.78 4.04 -2.58
N LEU A 93 20.10 3.24 -1.79
CA LEU A 93 20.30 3.16 -0.34
C LEU A 93 21.69 2.63 0.01
N ASP A 94 22.24 3.11 1.12
CA ASP A 94 23.45 2.54 1.69
C ASP A 94 23.23 1.10 2.16
N SER A 95 24.30 0.38 2.53
CA SER A 95 24.22 -1.03 2.90
C SER A 95 23.36 -1.27 4.15
N SER A 96 23.36 -0.35 5.11
CA SER A 96 22.60 -0.46 6.35
C SER A 96 21.11 -0.23 6.11
N THR A 97 20.76 0.83 5.39
CA THR A 97 19.36 1.16 5.04
C THR A 97 18.77 0.12 4.09
N ARG A 98 19.57 -0.43 3.16
CA ARG A 98 19.15 -1.55 2.31
C ARG A 98 18.90 -2.82 3.13
N GLY A 99 19.72 -3.12 4.11
CA GLY A 99 19.52 -4.22 5.06
C GLY A 99 18.19 -4.11 5.81
N LEU A 100 17.85 -2.91 6.29
CA LEU A 100 16.56 -2.64 6.93
C LEU A 100 15.39 -2.78 5.94
N ALA A 101 15.54 -2.31 4.71
CA ALA A 101 14.54 -2.43 3.66
C ALA A 101 14.27 -3.91 3.28
N VAL A 102 15.32 -4.72 3.15
CA VAL A 102 15.22 -6.16 2.93
C VAL A 102 14.55 -6.85 4.12
N SER A 103 14.91 -6.48 5.36
CA SER A 103 14.29 -7.01 6.57
C SER A 103 12.80 -6.68 6.63
N ALA A 104 12.42 -5.48 6.24
CA ALA A 104 11.02 -5.05 6.19
C ALA A 104 10.17 -5.86 5.19
N LEU A 105 10.75 -6.28 4.05
CA LEU A 105 10.07 -7.17 3.10
C LEU A 105 9.92 -8.62 3.64
N LYS A 106 10.75 -8.99 4.62
CA LYS A 106 10.72 -10.29 5.31
C LYS A 106 9.80 -10.31 6.54
N GLU A 107 9.25 -9.15 6.92
CA GLU A 107 8.37 -9.05 8.09
C GLU A 107 7.11 -9.90 7.95
N ARG A 108 6.55 -10.25 9.12
CA ARG A 108 5.37 -11.13 9.22
C ARG A 108 4.25 -10.64 8.33
N PRO A 109 3.71 -11.53 7.48
CA PRO A 109 2.54 -11.21 6.69
C PRO A 109 1.37 -10.86 7.62
N LEU A 110 0.55 -9.91 7.20
CA LEU A 110 -0.74 -9.70 7.83
C LEU A 110 -1.56 -10.98 7.66
N LYS A 111 -1.90 -11.62 8.77
CA LYS A 111 -2.68 -12.87 8.77
C LYS A 111 -4.16 -12.56 8.56
N VAL A 112 -4.53 -12.26 7.35
CA VAL A 112 -5.94 -12.12 6.97
C VAL A 112 -6.48 -13.48 6.56
N LYS A 113 -7.33 -14.08 7.42
CA LYS A 113 -7.80 -15.48 7.27
C LYS A 113 -8.74 -15.74 6.08
N ALA A 114 -9.12 -14.74 5.29
CA ALA A 114 -10.29 -14.87 4.41
C ALA A 114 -10.06 -15.56 3.08
N GLN A 115 -8.87 -15.53 2.51
CA GLN A 115 -8.60 -16.13 1.19
C GLN A 115 -7.28 -16.91 1.11
N ASN A 116 -6.71 -17.33 2.24
CA ASN A 116 -5.34 -17.89 2.30
C ASN A 116 -4.26 -16.98 1.67
N LYS A 117 -4.57 -15.71 1.46
CA LYS A 117 -3.61 -14.70 0.98
C LYS A 117 -2.98 -14.00 2.17
N ALA A 118 -1.69 -14.15 2.29
CA ALA A 118 -0.90 -13.36 3.21
C ALA A 118 -0.63 -12.00 2.56
N ILE A 119 -1.14 -10.92 3.17
CA ILE A 119 -0.84 -9.56 2.72
C ILE A 119 0.49 -9.16 3.33
N THR A 120 1.47 -8.86 2.50
CA THR A 120 2.80 -8.43 2.90
C THR A 120 3.12 -7.05 2.33
N PRO A 121 3.91 -6.23 3.05
CA PRO A 121 4.42 -5.00 2.49
C PRO A 121 5.31 -5.31 1.28
N ARG A 122 5.16 -4.53 0.20
CA ARG A 122 5.95 -4.62 -1.03
C ARG A 122 7.04 -3.57 -1.12
N THR A 123 7.01 -2.58 -0.23
CA THR A 123 8.07 -1.57 -0.11
C THR A 123 8.42 -1.34 1.35
N PRO A 124 9.64 -0.83 1.65
CA PRO A 124 10.02 -0.47 3.01
C PRO A 124 9.07 0.56 3.64
N LYS A 125 8.53 1.48 2.84
CA LYS A 125 7.55 2.47 3.31
C LYS A 125 6.22 1.84 3.69
N GLN A 126 5.80 0.80 2.97
CA GLN A 126 4.61 0.03 3.35
C GLN A 126 4.81 -0.71 4.68
N ALA A 127 6.00 -1.26 4.92
CA ALA A 127 6.33 -1.89 6.21
C ALA A 127 6.36 -0.85 7.35
N GLU A 128 7.01 0.29 7.16
CA GLU A 128 7.01 1.42 8.10
C GLU A 128 5.56 1.87 8.42
N TYR A 129 4.70 1.93 7.42
CA TYR A 129 3.30 2.32 7.58
C TYR A 129 2.51 1.31 8.41
N LEU A 130 2.66 0.02 8.15
CA LEU A 130 2.02 -1.03 8.94
C LEU A 130 2.49 -1.03 10.39
N GLU A 131 3.78 -0.81 10.62
CA GLU A 131 4.34 -0.69 11.96
C GLU A 131 3.84 0.59 12.67
N ALA A 132 3.74 1.71 11.96
CA ALA A 132 3.15 2.93 12.51
C ALA A 132 1.68 2.69 12.95
N ILE A 133 0.87 2.01 12.13
CA ILE A 133 -0.51 1.67 12.49
C ILE A 133 -0.56 0.76 13.73
N ARG A 134 0.41 -0.13 13.91
CA ARG A 134 0.49 -1.01 15.08
C ARG A 134 0.82 -0.27 16.36
N THR A 135 1.65 0.77 16.29
CA THR A 135 2.29 1.41 17.46
C THR A 135 1.67 2.76 17.84
N HIS A 136 0.96 3.44 16.93
CA HIS A 136 0.40 4.78 17.19
C HIS A 136 -1.13 4.77 17.13
N ASN A 137 -1.73 5.72 17.85
CA ASN A 137 -3.19 5.89 17.88
C ASN A 137 -3.72 6.66 16.66
N LEU A 138 -2.90 7.54 16.07
CA LEU A 138 -3.24 8.30 14.87
C LEU A 138 -2.09 8.21 13.87
N VAL A 139 -2.40 7.75 12.65
CA VAL A 139 -1.41 7.60 11.57
C VAL A 139 -1.89 8.30 10.32
N PHE A 140 -1.03 9.13 9.74
CA PHE A 140 -1.24 9.75 8.44
C PHE A 140 -0.43 8.99 7.38
N GLY A 141 -1.10 8.42 6.40
CA GLY A 141 -0.51 7.80 5.21
C GLY A 141 -0.65 8.74 4.01
N LEU A 142 0.46 9.36 3.59
CA LEU A 142 0.47 10.45 2.61
C LEU A 142 1.18 10.04 1.33
N GLY A 143 0.73 10.52 0.19
CA GLY A 143 1.45 10.33 -1.08
C GLY A 143 0.56 9.85 -2.23
N PRO A 144 1.17 9.56 -3.40
CA PRO A 144 0.46 9.34 -4.63
C PRO A 144 -0.45 8.10 -4.61
N ALA A 145 -1.45 8.10 -5.49
CA ALA A 145 -2.34 6.96 -5.70
C ALA A 145 -1.55 5.72 -6.14
N GLY A 146 -2.00 4.52 -5.71
CA GLY A 146 -1.36 3.25 -6.07
C GLY A 146 -0.18 2.84 -5.19
N THR A 147 0.09 3.55 -4.07
CA THR A 147 1.08 3.15 -3.06
C THR A 147 0.54 2.17 -2.01
N GLY A 148 -0.76 1.81 -2.08
CA GLY A 148 -1.38 0.83 -1.20
C GLY A 148 -1.84 1.37 0.16
N LYS A 149 -1.88 2.69 0.38
CA LYS A 149 -2.26 3.31 1.67
C LYS A 149 -3.57 2.80 2.23
N THR A 150 -4.65 2.96 1.47
CA THR A 150 -6.00 2.55 1.85
C THR A 150 -6.10 1.04 1.99
N PHE A 151 -5.56 0.30 1.02
CA PHE A 151 -5.54 -1.16 1.01
C PHE A 151 -4.87 -1.75 2.26
N LEU A 152 -3.66 -1.29 2.60
CA LEU A 152 -2.90 -1.77 3.76
C LEU A 152 -3.55 -1.37 5.09
N ALA A 153 -4.16 -0.18 5.15
CA ALA A 153 -4.90 0.25 6.34
C ALA A 153 -6.12 -0.64 6.57
N VAL A 154 -6.89 -0.97 5.51
CA VAL A 154 -8.03 -1.90 5.61
C VAL A 154 -7.56 -3.29 5.99
N ALA A 155 -6.47 -3.80 5.38
CA ALA A 155 -5.88 -5.10 5.72
C ALA A 155 -5.49 -5.19 7.19
N LYS A 156 -4.82 -4.16 7.71
CA LYS A 156 -4.43 -4.12 9.13
C LYS A 156 -5.64 -4.03 10.05
N ALA A 157 -6.66 -3.26 9.68
CA ALA A 157 -7.90 -3.18 10.45
C ALA A 157 -8.64 -4.54 10.49
N VAL A 158 -8.71 -5.25 9.37
CA VAL A 158 -9.31 -6.60 9.30
C VAL A 158 -8.53 -7.59 10.17
N GLU A 159 -7.19 -7.55 10.13
CA GLU A 159 -6.34 -8.37 11.00
C GLU A 159 -6.62 -8.10 12.48
N MET A 160 -6.64 -6.83 12.89
CA MET A 160 -6.91 -6.42 14.27
C MET A 160 -8.32 -6.84 14.73
N MET A 161 -9.30 -6.72 13.85
CA MET A 161 -10.68 -7.16 14.14
C MET A 161 -10.77 -8.68 14.28
N GLN A 162 -10.05 -9.45 13.45
CA GLN A 162 -9.98 -10.91 13.54
C GLN A 162 -9.22 -11.40 14.78
N ALA A 163 -8.26 -10.60 15.25
CA ALA A 163 -7.51 -10.85 16.49
C ALA A 163 -8.29 -10.42 17.74
N GLY A 164 -9.44 -9.73 17.61
CA GLY A 164 -10.21 -9.20 18.73
C GLY A 164 -9.57 -7.98 19.40
N GLU A 165 -8.65 -7.29 18.72
CA GLU A 165 -8.03 -6.06 19.23
C GLU A 165 -8.95 -4.85 19.11
N ILE A 166 -9.88 -4.90 18.16
CA ILE A 166 -10.93 -3.89 17.93
C ILE A 166 -12.29 -4.58 17.76
N ASP A 167 -13.35 -3.91 18.18
CA ASP A 167 -14.72 -4.40 18.04
C ASP A 167 -15.35 -3.95 16.70
N ARG A 168 -14.92 -2.79 16.18
CA ARG A 168 -15.54 -2.16 15.01
C ARG A 168 -14.50 -1.60 14.05
N LEU A 169 -14.82 -1.68 12.76
CA LEU A 169 -14.12 -1.01 11.68
C LEU A 169 -15.03 0.06 11.07
N ILE A 170 -14.60 1.30 11.11
CA ILE A 170 -15.35 2.45 10.59
C ILE A 170 -14.55 3.04 9.43
N LEU A 171 -15.14 2.98 8.25
CA LEU A 171 -14.54 3.44 7.00
C LEU A 171 -15.31 4.68 6.55
N CYS A 172 -14.63 5.81 6.48
CA CYS A 172 -15.27 7.05 6.08
C CYS A 172 -14.47 7.80 5.00
N ARG A 173 -15.20 8.53 4.18
CA ARG A 173 -14.66 9.34 3.09
C ARG A 173 -15.40 10.66 3.03
N PRO A 174 -14.73 11.80 2.76
CA PRO A 174 -15.42 13.04 2.48
C PRO A 174 -16.24 12.86 1.19
N ALA A 175 -17.52 13.24 1.25
CA ALA A 175 -18.34 13.35 0.06
C ALA A 175 -17.93 14.63 -0.65
N VAL A 176 -17.14 14.53 -1.72
CA VAL A 176 -16.76 15.66 -2.57
C VAL A 176 -17.53 15.54 -3.87
N GLU A 177 -18.18 16.63 -4.25
CA GLU A 177 -18.78 16.75 -5.57
C GLU A 177 -17.66 16.98 -6.61
N ALA A 178 -17.07 15.90 -7.13
CA ALA A 178 -16.07 15.96 -8.18
C ALA A 178 -16.75 16.37 -9.51
N GLY A 179 -17.04 17.67 -9.65
CA GLY A 179 -17.63 18.25 -10.87
C GLY A 179 -19.11 17.95 -11.11
N GLU A 180 -19.67 16.90 -10.52
CA GLU A 180 -21.09 16.57 -10.58
C GLU A 180 -21.74 16.87 -9.21
N ARG A 181 -22.71 17.78 -9.22
CA ARG A 181 -23.44 18.13 -7.98
C ARG A 181 -24.29 16.94 -7.56
N LEU A 182 -23.98 16.33 -6.42
CA LEU A 182 -24.74 15.22 -5.79
C LEU A 182 -26.27 15.48 -5.77
N GLY A 183 -26.68 16.74 -5.76
CA GLY A 183 -28.07 17.14 -5.83
C GLY A 183 -28.81 16.78 -7.11
N PHE A 184 -28.12 16.53 -8.24
CA PHE A 184 -28.73 16.19 -9.52
C PHE A 184 -28.84 14.69 -9.79
N LEU A 185 -28.20 13.83 -9.00
CA LEU A 185 -28.35 12.38 -9.16
C LEU A 185 -29.69 11.93 -8.57
N PRO A 186 -30.47 11.08 -9.29
CA PRO A 186 -31.69 10.48 -8.75
C PRO A 186 -31.33 9.45 -7.67
N GLY A 187 -32.22 9.24 -6.69
CA GLY A 187 -32.07 8.24 -5.65
C GLY A 187 -31.85 8.81 -4.25
N THR A 188 -31.78 7.92 -3.26
CA THR A 188 -31.51 8.25 -1.86
C THR A 188 -30.10 8.78 -1.68
N MET A 189 -29.83 9.47 -0.58
CA MET A 189 -28.48 9.96 -0.25
C MET A 189 -27.47 8.83 -0.23
N GLN A 190 -27.84 7.66 0.22
CA GLN A 190 -27.00 6.47 0.29
C GLN A 190 -26.63 5.95 -1.10
N GLU A 191 -27.58 5.85 -2.00
CA GLU A 191 -27.35 5.45 -3.42
C GLU A 191 -26.44 6.43 -4.17
N LYS A 192 -26.51 7.72 -3.85
CA LYS A 192 -25.66 8.75 -4.46
C LYS A 192 -24.20 8.68 -3.99
N ILE A 193 -23.96 8.20 -2.78
CA ILE A 193 -22.63 8.13 -2.15
C ILE A 193 -21.95 6.79 -2.43
N ASP A 194 -22.71 5.74 -2.66
CA ASP A 194 -22.23 4.37 -2.86
C ASP A 194 -21.10 4.25 -3.92
N PRO A 195 -21.14 4.93 -5.09
CA PRO A 195 -20.05 4.90 -6.06
C PRO A 195 -18.69 5.38 -5.50
N TYR A 196 -18.71 6.35 -4.60
CA TYR A 196 -17.50 6.89 -3.99
C TYR A 196 -16.90 5.97 -2.92
N LEU A 197 -17.68 5.02 -2.41
CA LEU A 197 -17.27 4.04 -1.41
C LEU A 197 -16.80 2.71 -2.02
N ARG A 198 -17.00 2.50 -3.34
CA ARG A 198 -16.59 1.27 -4.05
C ARG A 198 -15.15 0.85 -3.78
N PRO A 199 -14.13 1.73 -3.84
CA PRO A 199 -12.75 1.31 -3.59
C PRO A 199 -12.53 0.71 -2.19
N ILE A 200 -13.35 1.11 -1.22
CA ILE A 200 -13.33 0.56 0.14
C ILE A 200 -13.96 -0.83 0.16
N TYR A 201 -15.09 -1.00 -0.54
CA TYR A 201 -15.73 -2.33 -0.69
C TYR A 201 -14.80 -3.30 -1.42
N ASP A 202 -14.14 -2.86 -2.49
CA ASP A 202 -13.18 -3.67 -3.23
C ASP A 202 -12.04 -4.15 -2.33
N ALA A 203 -11.48 -3.26 -1.52
CA ALA A 203 -10.44 -3.61 -0.56
C ALA A 203 -10.95 -4.63 0.51
N LEU A 204 -12.18 -4.50 0.99
CA LEU A 204 -12.77 -5.48 1.91
C LEU A 204 -12.99 -6.84 1.23
N HIS A 205 -13.45 -6.86 -0.03
CA HIS A 205 -13.65 -8.09 -0.80
C HIS A 205 -12.34 -8.84 -1.08
N ASP A 206 -11.24 -8.12 -1.21
CA ASP A 206 -9.91 -8.75 -1.32
C ASP A 206 -9.46 -9.43 -0.01
N MET A 207 -10.08 -9.09 1.13
CA MET A 207 -9.65 -9.52 2.47
C MET A 207 -10.64 -10.43 3.18
N MET A 208 -11.91 -10.43 2.78
CA MET A 208 -12.98 -11.16 3.45
C MET A 208 -13.95 -11.76 2.44
N GLN A 209 -14.57 -12.89 2.81
CA GLN A 209 -15.63 -13.48 1.99
C GLN A 209 -16.87 -12.58 1.95
N PRO A 210 -17.60 -12.50 0.83
CA PRO A 210 -18.77 -11.63 0.68
C PRO A 210 -19.81 -11.81 1.78
N GLU A 211 -20.07 -13.05 2.21
CA GLU A 211 -21.03 -13.37 3.25
C GLU A 211 -20.60 -12.82 4.62
N GLN A 212 -19.29 -12.82 4.90
CA GLN A 212 -18.75 -12.25 6.13
C GLN A 212 -18.87 -10.73 6.15
N ILE A 213 -18.61 -10.09 4.99
CA ILE A 213 -18.76 -8.63 4.84
C ILE A 213 -20.22 -8.26 5.03
N ALA A 214 -21.15 -8.92 4.35
CA ALA A 214 -22.58 -8.65 4.46
C ALA A 214 -23.09 -8.79 5.90
N LYS A 215 -22.68 -9.86 6.61
CA LYS A 215 -23.01 -10.07 8.02
C LYS A 215 -22.49 -8.93 8.91
N ARG A 216 -21.22 -8.53 8.74
CA ARG A 216 -20.58 -7.49 9.55
C ARG A 216 -21.09 -6.08 9.27
N LEU A 217 -21.55 -5.82 8.06
CA LEU A 217 -22.27 -4.59 7.72
C LEU A 217 -23.66 -4.57 8.38
N ALA A 218 -24.37 -5.71 8.36
CA ALA A 218 -25.70 -5.82 8.95
C ALA A 218 -25.70 -5.70 10.49
N ASP A 219 -24.68 -6.24 11.16
CA ASP A 219 -24.55 -6.17 12.62
C ASP A 219 -23.81 -4.90 13.12
N GLY A 220 -23.32 -4.06 12.19
CA GLY A 220 -22.63 -2.80 12.50
C GLY A 220 -21.18 -2.96 12.99
N THR A 221 -20.60 -4.16 12.91
CA THR A 221 -19.17 -4.39 13.18
C THR A 221 -18.29 -3.70 12.13
N ILE A 222 -18.76 -3.64 10.88
CA ILE A 222 -18.18 -2.81 9.82
C ILE A 222 -19.20 -1.73 9.48
N GLU A 223 -18.77 -0.49 9.48
CA GLU A 223 -19.57 0.66 9.07
C GLU A 223 -18.83 1.41 7.95
N ILE A 224 -19.52 1.65 6.84
CA ILE A 224 -19.01 2.44 5.72
C ILE A 224 -19.94 3.63 5.55
N ALA A 225 -19.45 4.84 5.80
CA ALA A 225 -20.29 6.02 5.82
C ALA A 225 -19.55 7.30 5.39
N PRO A 226 -20.29 8.30 4.87
CA PRO A 226 -19.72 9.63 4.65
C PRO A 226 -19.20 10.23 5.94
N LEU A 227 -18.13 11.02 5.83
CA LEU A 227 -17.52 11.72 6.98
C LEU A 227 -18.52 12.52 7.81
N ALA A 228 -19.53 13.10 7.18
CA ALA A 228 -20.55 13.89 7.87
C ALA A 228 -21.32 13.11 8.96
N PHE A 229 -21.48 11.78 8.80
CA PHE A 229 -22.18 10.93 9.78
C PHE A 229 -21.37 10.65 11.05
N MET A 230 -20.12 11.07 11.09
CA MET A 230 -19.26 10.93 12.28
C MET A 230 -19.47 12.07 13.29
N ARG A 231 -20.21 13.11 12.92
CA ARG A 231 -20.46 14.27 13.80
C ARG A 231 -21.24 13.87 15.04
N GLY A 232 -20.77 14.35 16.22
CA GLY A 232 -21.42 14.11 17.50
C GLY A 232 -21.21 12.71 18.11
N ARG A 233 -20.43 11.85 17.45
CA ARG A 233 -20.13 10.50 17.92
C ARG A 233 -18.81 10.47 18.70
N THR A 234 -18.64 9.47 19.57
CA THR A 234 -17.36 9.05 20.14
C THR A 234 -17.11 7.60 19.69
N LEU A 235 -15.99 7.37 19.02
CA LEU A 235 -15.67 6.11 18.37
C LEU A 235 -14.74 5.30 19.27
N ASN A 236 -15.30 4.44 20.11
CA ASN A 236 -14.57 3.61 21.06
C ASN A 236 -14.34 2.20 20.50
N ASN A 237 -13.26 1.53 20.91
CA ASN A 237 -12.88 0.17 20.52
C ASN A 237 -12.89 -0.03 19.01
N ALA A 238 -12.48 0.97 18.25
CA ALA A 238 -12.64 1.00 16.81
C ALA A 238 -11.34 1.33 16.07
N MET A 239 -11.19 0.75 14.90
CA MET A 239 -10.30 1.27 13.88
C MET A 239 -11.09 2.18 12.94
N VAL A 240 -10.68 3.44 12.85
CA VAL A 240 -11.31 4.43 11.97
C VAL A 240 -10.37 4.71 10.79
N LEU A 241 -10.85 4.54 9.58
CA LEU A 241 -10.14 4.93 8.37
C LEU A 241 -10.84 6.12 7.73
N LEU A 242 -10.15 7.24 7.62
CA LEU A 242 -10.54 8.37 6.80
C LEU A 242 -9.74 8.35 5.50
N ASP A 243 -10.39 7.98 4.41
CA ASP A 243 -9.77 7.95 3.08
C ASP A 243 -10.04 9.25 2.30
N GLU A 244 -9.16 9.59 1.33
CA GLU A 244 -9.20 10.81 0.52
C GLU A 244 -9.28 12.10 1.36
N ALA A 245 -8.54 12.12 2.44
CA ALA A 245 -8.59 13.19 3.45
C ALA A 245 -8.15 14.56 2.94
N GLN A 246 -7.42 14.65 1.81
CA GLN A 246 -7.09 15.91 1.16
C GLN A 246 -8.34 16.73 0.78
N ASN A 247 -9.48 16.02 0.62
CA ASN A 247 -10.75 16.61 0.26
C ASN A 247 -11.61 17.02 1.47
N THR A 248 -11.04 17.04 2.68
CA THR A 248 -11.70 17.58 3.87
C THR A 248 -11.41 19.07 4.00
N THR A 249 -12.37 19.81 4.54
CA THR A 249 -12.10 21.15 5.08
C THR A 249 -11.42 21.06 6.45
N VAL A 250 -10.78 22.14 6.91
CA VAL A 250 -10.16 22.24 8.25
C VAL A 250 -11.16 21.86 9.35
N THR A 251 -12.39 22.36 9.26
CA THR A 251 -13.45 22.03 10.23
C THR A 251 -13.83 20.57 10.24
N GLN A 252 -13.92 19.93 9.06
CA GLN A 252 -14.23 18.50 8.95
C GLN A 252 -13.09 17.64 9.49
N MET A 253 -11.84 17.98 9.18
CA MET A 253 -10.67 17.28 9.71
C MET A 253 -10.62 17.36 11.24
N LYS A 254 -10.72 18.55 11.81
CA LYS A 254 -10.78 18.74 13.26
C LYS A 254 -11.94 17.96 13.88
N MET A 255 -13.10 17.98 13.24
CA MET A 255 -14.28 17.25 13.71
C MET A 255 -14.01 15.75 13.82
N ILE A 256 -13.45 15.08 12.79
CA ILE A 256 -13.21 13.65 12.82
C ILE A 256 -12.08 13.26 13.77
N LEU A 257 -10.98 14.00 13.78
CA LEU A 257 -9.83 13.72 14.66
C LEU A 257 -10.22 13.74 16.14
N THR A 258 -11.19 14.59 16.51
CA THR A 258 -11.71 14.66 17.88
C THR A 258 -12.78 13.60 18.20
N ARG A 259 -13.05 12.65 17.30
CA ARG A 259 -13.97 11.52 17.52
C ARG A 259 -13.26 10.27 18.04
N ILE A 260 -11.93 10.23 18.01
CA ILE A 260 -11.16 9.09 18.54
C ILE A 260 -11.53 8.92 20.03
N GLY A 261 -12.05 7.74 20.35
CA GLY A 261 -12.40 7.35 21.71
C GLY A 261 -11.40 6.38 22.32
N GLU A 262 -11.75 5.82 23.46
CA GLU A 262 -10.88 4.87 24.17
C GLU A 262 -10.65 3.59 23.36
N ARG A 263 -9.42 3.07 23.43
CA ARG A 263 -8.98 1.85 22.73
C ARG A 263 -9.24 1.89 21.23
N SER A 264 -9.16 3.08 20.64
CA SER A 264 -9.38 3.27 19.20
C SER A 264 -8.12 3.77 18.52
N ARG A 265 -8.02 3.45 17.24
CA ARG A 265 -6.98 3.95 16.35
C ARG A 265 -7.62 4.61 15.14
N MET A 266 -6.92 5.58 14.59
CA MET A 266 -7.36 6.24 13.37
C MET A 266 -6.22 6.28 12.36
N VAL A 267 -6.56 5.93 11.13
CA VAL A 267 -5.69 6.10 9.98
C VAL A 267 -6.32 7.11 9.03
N VAL A 268 -5.54 8.08 8.63
CA VAL A 268 -5.92 9.12 7.68
C VAL A 268 -5.08 8.96 6.43
N THR A 269 -5.71 8.68 5.29
CA THR A 269 -5.03 8.51 4.00
C THR A 269 -5.35 9.68 3.07
N GLY A 270 -4.37 10.11 2.28
CA GLY A 270 -4.61 11.17 1.31
C GLY A 270 -3.40 11.50 0.42
N ASP A 271 -3.70 12.24 -0.64
CA ASP A 271 -2.73 12.79 -1.58
C ASP A 271 -2.93 14.30 -1.74
N LEU A 272 -2.04 15.09 -1.18
CA LEU A 272 -2.12 16.55 -1.24
C LEU A 272 -2.00 17.12 -2.67
N SER A 273 -1.54 16.33 -3.64
CA SER A 273 -1.47 16.74 -5.04
C SER A 273 -2.82 16.61 -5.77
N GLN A 274 -3.76 15.83 -5.20
CA GLN A 274 -5.06 15.51 -5.79
C GLN A 274 -6.22 16.13 -4.97
N THR A 275 -6.14 17.43 -4.70
CA THR A 275 -7.17 18.14 -3.92
C THR A 275 -8.27 18.62 -4.87
N ASP A 276 -9.50 18.16 -4.64
CA ASP A 276 -10.72 18.54 -5.42
C ASP A 276 -11.58 19.59 -4.70
N LEU A 277 -11.04 20.23 -3.66
CA LEU A 277 -11.76 21.29 -2.94
C LEU A 277 -11.97 22.53 -3.84
N PRO A 278 -13.09 23.24 -3.67
CA PRO A 278 -13.31 24.50 -4.38
C PRO A 278 -12.16 25.48 -4.22
N GLY A 279 -11.86 26.25 -5.28
CA GLY A 279 -10.71 27.14 -5.33
C GLY A 279 -10.61 28.08 -4.10
N GLY A 280 -9.40 28.17 -3.54
CA GLY A 280 -9.11 29.00 -2.37
C GLY A 280 -9.37 28.36 -1.01
N MET A 281 -9.95 27.17 -0.95
CA MET A 281 -10.12 26.45 0.33
C MET A 281 -8.85 25.69 0.71
N VAL A 282 -8.43 25.83 1.97
CA VAL A 282 -7.32 25.07 2.54
C VAL A 282 -7.78 23.66 2.85
N SER A 283 -7.01 22.66 2.40
CA SER A 283 -7.24 21.27 2.75
C SER A 283 -7.04 21.04 4.25
N GLY A 284 -8.01 20.38 4.88
CA GLY A 284 -7.91 20.00 6.28
C GLY A 284 -6.77 19.01 6.55
N LEU A 285 -6.40 18.19 5.54
CA LEU A 285 -5.23 17.33 5.63
C LEU A 285 -3.94 18.16 5.76
N ARG A 286 -3.76 19.18 4.93
CA ARG A 286 -2.60 20.08 5.00
C ARG A 286 -2.50 20.79 6.34
N ASP A 287 -3.61 21.34 6.81
CA ASP A 287 -3.69 21.99 8.13
C ASP A 287 -3.33 21.02 9.27
N ALA A 288 -3.85 19.80 9.23
CA ALA A 288 -3.56 18.79 10.24
C ALA A 288 -2.08 18.40 10.31
N LEU A 289 -1.39 18.33 9.16
CA LEU A 289 0.04 18.04 9.10
C LEU A 289 0.88 19.12 9.80
N ASP A 290 0.49 20.38 9.63
CA ASP A 290 1.20 21.51 10.25
C ASP A 290 0.93 21.58 11.77
N VAL A 291 -0.32 21.35 12.18
CA VAL A 291 -0.75 21.47 13.59
C VAL A 291 -0.31 20.30 14.45
N LEU A 292 -0.29 19.08 13.89
CA LEU A 292 -0.08 17.85 14.67
C LEU A 292 1.36 17.32 14.64
N LYS A 293 2.29 17.98 13.97
CA LYS A 293 3.68 17.50 13.76
C LYS A 293 4.41 17.14 15.06
N ASP A 294 4.11 17.83 16.17
CA ASP A 294 4.77 17.67 17.47
C ASP A 294 3.88 16.94 18.51
N VAL A 295 2.73 16.41 18.07
CA VAL A 295 1.81 15.70 18.97
C VAL A 295 2.29 14.26 19.16
N LYS A 296 2.42 13.83 20.43
CA LYS A 296 2.77 12.44 20.75
C LYS A 296 1.68 11.48 20.25
N ASP A 297 2.08 10.25 19.95
CA ASP A 297 1.20 9.17 19.44
C ASP A 297 0.58 9.45 18.06
N VAL A 298 1.11 10.45 17.33
CA VAL A 298 0.79 10.72 15.92
C VAL A 298 1.99 10.38 15.05
N ALA A 299 1.76 9.56 14.03
CA ALA A 299 2.78 9.21 13.05
C ALA A 299 2.42 9.71 11.64
N PHE A 300 3.43 10.13 10.90
CA PHE A 300 3.31 10.58 9.52
C PHE A 300 4.20 9.72 8.62
N VAL A 301 3.60 8.97 7.71
CA VAL A 301 4.32 8.14 6.73
C VAL A 301 4.05 8.68 5.34
N SER A 302 5.12 9.16 4.71
CA SER A 302 5.04 9.75 3.36
C SER A 302 5.57 8.76 2.33
N PHE A 303 4.70 8.38 1.40
CA PHE A 303 5.02 7.57 0.24
C PHE A 303 5.46 8.45 -0.92
N ALA A 304 6.42 7.95 -1.69
CA ALA A 304 6.92 8.60 -2.91
C ALA A 304 6.41 7.86 -4.16
N GLU A 305 6.67 8.41 -5.34
CA GLU A 305 6.41 7.73 -6.63
C GLU A 305 7.12 6.37 -6.73
N ALA A 306 8.27 6.24 -6.09
CA ALA A 306 9.01 4.99 -6.00
C ALA A 306 8.22 3.88 -5.28
N ASP A 307 7.31 4.22 -4.37
CA ASP A 307 6.47 3.26 -3.63
C ASP A 307 5.21 2.83 -4.40
N VAL A 308 5.00 3.36 -5.62
CA VAL A 308 3.84 3.02 -6.44
C VAL A 308 3.96 1.60 -6.99
N VAL A 309 3.07 0.73 -6.52
CA VAL A 309 2.95 -0.65 -6.98
C VAL A 309 1.91 -0.71 -8.10
N ARG A 310 2.36 -0.55 -9.35
CA ARG A 310 1.50 -0.59 -10.55
C ARG A 310 2.09 -1.50 -11.61
N SER A 311 1.22 -2.00 -12.50
CA SER A 311 1.67 -2.73 -13.67
C SER A 311 2.54 -1.85 -14.58
N ARG A 312 3.44 -2.46 -15.34
CA ARG A 312 4.35 -1.75 -16.27
C ARG A 312 3.59 -0.85 -17.26
N VAL A 313 2.44 -1.34 -17.76
CA VAL A 313 1.59 -0.56 -18.69
C VAL A 313 1.12 0.74 -18.04
N VAL A 314 0.63 0.69 -16.80
CA VAL A 314 0.16 1.88 -16.10
C VAL A 314 1.29 2.84 -15.80
N LYS A 315 2.48 2.35 -15.39
CA LYS A 315 3.68 3.18 -15.21
C LYS A 315 4.05 3.92 -16.51
N ASN A 316 4.04 3.22 -17.64
CA ASN A 316 4.35 3.80 -18.95
C ASN A 316 3.31 4.85 -19.39
N ILE A 317 2.02 4.60 -19.12
CA ILE A 317 0.94 5.55 -19.41
C ILE A 317 1.15 6.84 -18.60
N VAL A 318 1.34 6.75 -17.28
CA VAL A 318 1.55 7.91 -16.41
C VAL A 318 2.77 8.70 -16.87
N ALA A 319 3.91 8.03 -17.09
CA ALA A 319 5.13 8.68 -17.58
C ALA A 319 4.96 9.36 -18.95
N ALA A 320 4.06 8.87 -19.80
CA ALA A 320 3.75 9.50 -21.08
C ALA A 320 2.96 10.80 -20.89
N TYR A 321 1.95 10.80 -20.00
CA TYR A 321 1.17 12.00 -19.66
C TYR A 321 2.05 13.05 -18.98
N ASP A 322 2.87 12.69 -18.00
CA ASP A 322 3.78 13.60 -17.31
C ASP A 322 4.77 14.29 -18.26
N ARG A 323 5.28 13.54 -19.27
CA ARG A 323 6.13 14.11 -20.31
C ARG A 323 5.41 15.15 -21.16
N ARG A 324 4.13 14.92 -21.47
CA ARG A 324 3.32 15.87 -22.22
C ARG A 324 3.09 17.14 -21.41
N ASP A 325 2.71 17.00 -20.16
CA ASP A 325 2.37 18.12 -19.28
C ASP A 325 3.60 19.00 -18.94
N LYS A 326 4.78 18.37 -18.83
CA LYS A 326 6.06 19.11 -18.74
C LYS A 326 6.40 19.87 -20.03
N LYS A 327 6.09 19.33 -21.20
CA LYS A 327 6.28 20.03 -22.49
C LYS A 327 5.28 21.15 -22.73
N GLY A 328 4.07 21.06 -22.18
CA GLY A 328 3.04 22.11 -22.28
C GLY A 328 3.23 23.27 -21.32
N LYS A 329 4.18 23.19 -20.38
CA LYS A 329 4.54 24.26 -19.41
C LYS A 329 5.78 25.04 -19.80
N THR A 330 6.36 24.79 -20.97
CA THR A 330 7.44 25.66 -21.52
C THR A 330 6.78 26.87 -22.19
N PRO A 331 7.11 28.12 -21.77
CA PRO A 331 6.47 29.34 -22.24
C PRO A 331 6.74 29.61 -23.72
#